data_d8cf31db2d5998a2114d989a63395837
#
_entry.id   d8cf31db2d5998a2114d989a63395837
#
_cell.length_a   1.000
_cell.length_b   1.000
_cell.length_c   1.000
_cell.angle_alpha   90.00
_cell.angle_beta   90.00
_cell.angle_gamma   90.00
#
_symmetry.space_group_name_H-M   'P 1'
#
loop_
_entity.id
_entity.type
_entity.pdbx_description
1 polymer ?
#
loop_
_entity_poly.entity_id
_entity_poly.type
_entity_poly.pdbx_seq_one_letter_code
_entity_poly.pdbx_strand_id
1 'polypeptide(L)'
;VGMKFAIQYWYSKNLEKKKKFLTVKSGYHGDTFATMSVSDPINGMHSIFKKTLLSQIYVSKPEDSREFNLKKSKSLKQIEQKLKEKHSLIAAVIIEPIFQGAGGMRVYHPDYLKKLKKLCEKYNVLLMLDEIATGFGRTGILFGFEHSNIVPDILCLGKSITGGYMSLAATMVSKEIAKSISNKDPGIFMHGPTYMANPLACSVALANINLLLSYNWKKKIKNIES
;
A
#
# COMPACT_ATOMS: atom_id res chain seq x y z
N VAL A 1 9.48 -3.17 -3.46
CA VAL A 1 9.67 -2.21 -4.56
C VAL A 1 9.09 -0.86 -4.17
N GLY A 2 7.82 -0.74 -3.78
CA GLY A 2 7.18 0.54 -3.44
C GLY A 2 7.92 1.36 -2.39
N MET A 3 8.44 0.72 -1.34
CA MET A 3 9.25 1.41 -0.32
C MET A 3 10.52 2.03 -0.92
N LYS A 4 11.15 1.36 -1.89
CA LYS A 4 12.31 1.92 -2.61
C LYS A 4 11.91 3.14 -3.44
N PHE A 5 10.76 3.11 -4.14
CA PHE A 5 10.23 4.26 -4.86
C PHE A 5 10.02 5.46 -3.94
N ALA A 6 9.41 5.26 -2.77
CA ALA A 6 9.20 6.34 -1.82
C ALA A 6 10.51 6.98 -1.35
N ILE A 7 11.51 6.16 -1.00
CA ILE A 7 12.83 6.66 -0.55
C ILE A 7 13.55 7.40 -1.69
N GLN A 8 13.58 6.82 -2.90
CA GLN A 8 14.27 7.45 -4.03
C GLN A 8 13.58 8.73 -4.52
N TYR A 9 12.25 8.81 -4.41
CA TYR A 9 11.52 10.05 -4.66
C TYR A 9 11.98 11.18 -3.71
N TRP A 10 12.08 10.91 -2.41
CA TRP A 10 12.53 11.92 -1.47
C TRP A 10 14.02 12.27 -1.64
N TYR A 11 14.85 11.31 -2.04
CA TYR A 11 16.21 11.58 -2.48
C TYR A 11 16.22 12.56 -3.67
N SER A 12 15.39 12.32 -4.69
CA SER A 12 15.30 13.21 -5.86
C SER A 12 14.82 14.63 -5.53
N LYS A 13 14.12 14.80 -4.41
CA LYS A 13 13.68 16.10 -3.87
C LYS A 13 14.69 16.74 -2.88
N ASN A 14 15.88 16.15 -2.69
CA ASN A 14 16.88 16.54 -1.69
C ASN A 14 16.35 16.47 -0.23
N LEU A 15 15.42 15.57 0.04
CA LEU A 15 14.83 15.32 1.36
C LEU A 15 15.21 13.95 1.90
N GLU A 16 16.49 13.61 1.88
CA GLU A 16 17.05 12.29 2.17
C GLU A 16 16.78 11.77 3.58
N LYS A 17 16.42 12.63 4.52
CA LYS A 17 16.02 12.23 5.90
C LYS A 17 14.70 11.45 5.92
N LYS A 18 13.86 11.57 4.88
CA LYS A 18 12.59 10.85 4.75
C LYS A 18 12.83 9.38 4.35
N LYS A 19 13.09 8.52 5.33
CA LYS A 19 13.39 7.08 5.14
C LYS A 19 12.53 6.16 6.01
N LYS A 20 11.77 6.71 6.95
CA LYS A 20 10.86 5.95 7.81
C LYS A 20 9.50 5.76 7.13
N PHE A 21 8.84 4.68 7.53
CA PHE A 21 7.46 4.42 7.13
C PHE A 21 6.55 4.47 8.36
N LEU A 22 5.36 5.05 8.17
CA LEU A 22 4.30 4.98 9.16
C LEU A 22 3.30 3.94 8.69
N THR A 23 2.92 3.03 9.60
CA THR A 23 1.97 1.96 9.32
C THR A 23 1.05 1.73 10.51
N VAL A 24 0.01 0.95 10.30
CA VAL A 24 -0.98 0.59 11.33
C VAL A 24 -0.72 -0.83 11.83
N LYS A 25 -1.04 -1.11 13.09
CA LYS A 25 -1.03 -2.47 13.64
C LYS A 25 -2.04 -3.35 12.88
N SER A 26 -1.86 -4.65 12.95
CA SER A 26 -2.62 -5.66 12.22
C SER A 26 -2.50 -5.55 10.69
N GLY A 27 -1.50 -4.85 10.16
CA GLY A 27 -1.17 -4.84 8.75
C GLY A 27 -0.20 -5.96 8.37
N TYR A 28 -0.25 -6.40 7.10
CA TYR A 28 0.68 -7.37 6.54
C TYR A 28 1.07 -6.96 5.12
N HIS A 29 2.38 -6.85 4.87
CA HIS A 29 2.90 -6.32 3.61
C HIS A 29 3.93 -7.25 2.93
N GLY A 30 4.08 -8.48 3.43
CA GLY A 30 4.99 -9.49 2.88
C GLY A 30 6.12 -9.91 3.82
N ASP A 31 6.97 -10.81 3.33
CA ASP A 31 7.94 -11.59 4.13
C ASP A 31 9.40 -11.22 3.86
N THR A 32 9.66 -10.20 3.04
CA THR A 32 11.02 -9.66 2.91
C THR A 32 11.35 -8.75 4.09
N PHE A 33 12.63 -8.58 4.44
CA PHE A 33 13.05 -7.79 5.62
C PHE A 33 12.44 -6.39 5.67
N ALA A 34 12.35 -5.71 4.53
CA ALA A 34 11.74 -4.38 4.47
C ALA A 34 10.23 -4.42 4.73
N THR A 35 9.50 -5.37 4.13
CA THR A 35 8.05 -5.50 4.30
C THR A 35 7.67 -6.05 5.66
N MET A 36 8.47 -6.96 6.22
CA MET A 36 8.32 -7.40 7.62
C MET A 36 8.43 -6.23 8.59
N SER A 37 9.32 -5.24 8.30
CA SER A 37 9.49 -4.07 9.17
C SER A 37 8.29 -3.13 9.21
N VAL A 38 7.31 -3.26 8.31
CA VAL A 38 6.06 -2.49 8.26
C VAL A 38 4.81 -3.35 8.48
N SER A 39 4.97 -4.66 8.67
CA SER A 39 3.90 -5.58 9.08
C SER A 39 3.69 -5.55 10.59
N ASP A 40 2.59 -6.17 11.11
CA ASP A 40 2.28 -6.15 12.54
C ASP A 40 3.49 -6.62 13.40
N PRO A 41 3.98 -5.81 14.34
CA PRO A 41 5.20 -6.12 15.09
C PRO A 41 4.97 -7.06 16.28
N ILE A 42 3.71 -7.39 16.60
CA ILE A 42 3.35 -8.15 17.83
C ILE A 42 2.71 -9.48 17.47
N ASN A 43 1.68 -9.45 16.63
CA ASN A 43 0.86 -10.63 16.31
C ASN A 43 1.26 -11.26 14.97
N GLY A 44 2.23 -10.69 14.29
CA GLY A 44 2.74 -11.21 13.01
C GLY A 44 3.65 -12.42 13.20
N MET A 45 3.76 -13.24 12.16
CA MET A 45 4.66 -14.42 12.11
C MET A 45 6.15 -14.06 12.08
N HIS A 46 6.48 -12.78 12.08
CA HIS A 46 7.86 -12.27 11.92
C HIS A 46 8.58 -12.03 13.25
N SER A 47 8.06 -12.48 14.37
CA SER A 47 8.59 -12.20 15.71
C SER A 47 10.05 -12.63 15.91
N ILE A 48 10.47 -13.74 15.28
CA ILE A 48 11.85 -14.25 15.33
C ILE A 48 12.87 -13.31 14.65
N PHE A 49 12.42 -12.49 13.68
CA PHE A 49 13.26 -11.54 12.95
C PHE A 49 13.26 -10.13 13.55
N LYS A 50 12.48 -9.88 14.60
CA LYS A 50 12.23 -8.52 15.14
C LYS A 50 13.50 -7.73 15.43
N LYS A 51 14.55 -8.38 15.92
CA LYS A 51 15.81 -7.70 16.27
C LYS A 51 16.63 -7.26 15.05
N THR A 52 16.38 -7.83 13.89
CA THR A 52 17.09 -7.53 12.62
C THR A 52 16.32 -6.58 11.72
N LEU A 53 15.06 -6.30 12.06
CA LEU A 53 14.21 -5.44 11.24
C LEU A 53 14.50 -3.96 11.47
N LEU A 54 14.33 -3.15 10.42
CA LEU A 54 14.40 -1.69 10.53
C LEU A 54 13.27 -1.18 11.42
N SER A 55 13.60 -0.29 12.35
CA SER A 55 12.61 0.38 13.19
C SER A 55 11.73 1.33 12.37
N GLN A 56 10.43 1.12 12.39
CA GLN A 56 9.40 1.93 11.73
C GLN A 56 8.45 2.56 12.74
N ILE A 57 7.49 3.35 12.26
CA ILE A 57 6.53 4.07 13.10
C ILE A 57 5.17 3.36 13.01
N TYR A 58 4.65 2.93 14.16
CA TYR A 58 3.39 2.22 14.25
C TYR A 58 2.35 3.03 15.03
N VAL A 59 1.10 2.94 14.57
CA VAL A 59 -0.08 3.45 15.28
C VAL A 59 -1.11 2.33 15.45
N SER A 60 -2.18 2.58 16.18
CA SER A 60 -3.28 1.65 16.32
C SER A 60 -3.88 1.29 14.95
N LYS A 61 -4.40 0.07 14.82
CA LYS A 61 -5.18 -0.32 13.63
C LYS A 61 -6.40 0.59 13.45
N PRO A 62 -6.93 0.71 12.23
CA PRO A 62 -8.23 1.34 11.99
C PRO A 62 -9.32 0.68 12.83
N GLU A 63 -10.30 1.46 13.22
CA GLU A 63 -11.52 0.97 13.88
C GLU A 63 -12.38 0.14 12.90
N ASP A 64 -13.15 -0.80 13.41
CA ASP A 64 -14.13 -1.56 12.61
C ASP A 64 -15.09 -0.60 11.90
N SER A 65 -15.49 -0.94 10.68
CA SER A 65 -16.35 -0.06 9.85
C SER A 65 -17.65 0.32 10.53
N ARG A 66 -18.24 -0.59 11.34
CA ARG A 66 -19.51 -0.36 12.06
C ARG A 66 -19.35 0.57 13.24
N GLU A 67 -18.16 0.63 13.84
CA GLU A 67 -17.84 1.46 15.02
C GLU A 67 -17.19 2.78 14.64
N PHE A 68 -16.89 2.98 13.34
CA PHE A 68 -16.10 4.09 12.88
C PHE A 68 -16.81 5.44 13.09
N ASN A 69 -16.11 6.33 13.73
CA ASN A 69 -16.48 7.74 13.85
C ASN A 69 -15.26 8.61 13.51
N LEU A 70 -15.36 9.37 12.44
CA LEU A 70 -14.25 10.16 11.91
C LEU A 70 -13.63 11.12 12.95
N LYS A 71 -14.46 11.77 13.78
CA LYS A 71 -14.02 12.72 14.81
C LYS A 71 -13.41 12.01 16.04
N LYS A 72 -13.80 10.77 16.30
CA LYS A 72 -13.38 10.00 17.48
C LYS A 72 -12.26 9.01 17.18
N SER A 73 -11.95 8.71 15.91
CA SER A 73 -10.94 7.73 15.52
C SER A 73 -9.61 7.95 16.25
N LYS A 74 -9.24 6.97 17.07
CA LYS A 74 -7.96 6.94 17.80
C LYS A 74 -6.79 6.77 16.85
N SER A 75 -6.94 5.89 15.86
CA SER A 75 -5.91 5.61 14.88
C SER A 75 -5.57 6.86 14.07
N LEU A 76 -6.56 7.56 13.51
CA LEU A 76 -6.34 8.80 12.75
C LEU A 76 -5.72 9.92 13.59
N LYS A 77 -6.12 10.07 14.86
CA LYS A 77 -5.50 11.04 15.78
C LYS A 77 -4.03 10.71 16.02
N GLN A 78 -3.69 9.43 16.22
CA GLN A 78 -2.30 9.00 16.36
C GLN A 78 -1.48 9.23 15.09
N ILE A 79 -2.07 8.95 13.90
CA ILE A 79 -1.42 9.25 12.61
C ILE A 79 -1.12 10.75 12.51
N GLU A 80 -2.11 11.61 12.73
CA GLU A 80 -1.93 13.06 12.63
C GLU A 80 -0.85 13.55 13.61
N GLN A 81 -0.84 13.05 14.84
CA GLN A 81 0.19 13.36 15.82
C GLN A 81 1.59 12.93 15.32
N LYS A 82 1.74 11.68 14.83
CA LYS A 82 3.03 11.18 14.32
C LYS A 82 3.50 11.94 13.08
N LEU A 83 2.59 12.31 12.20
CA LEU A 83 2.91 13.15 11.05
C LEU A 83 3.36 14.54 11.49
N LYS A 84 2.64 15.18 12.43
CA LYS A 84 3.03 16.48 12.99
C LYS A 84 4.44 16.46 13.59
N GLU A 85 4.76 15.41 14.34
CA GLU A 85 6.04 15.29 15.03
C GLU A 85 7.20 14.87 14.12
N LYS A 86 6.96 14.04 13.10
CA LYS A 86 8.00 13.27 12.39
C LYS A 86 7.89 13.28 10.86
N HIS A 87 7.04 14.12 10.24
CA HIS A 87 6.89 14.16 8.78
C HIS A 87 8.21 14.34 8.02
N SER A 88 9.19 15.06 8.61
CA SER A 88 10.51 15.23 8.01
C SER A 88 11.37 13.95 7.93
N LEU A 89 10.95 12.89 8.63
CA LEU A 89 11.58 11.57 8.61
C LEU A 89 10.74 10.52 7.87
N ILE A 90 9.44 10.77 7.68
CA ILE A 90 8.49 9.80 7.11
C ILE A 90 8.46 9.96 5.59
N ALA A 91 8.82 8.88 4.88
CA ALA A 91 8.74 8.80 3.43
C ALA A 91 7.31 8.54 2.95
N ALA A 92 6.64 7.58 3.56
CA ALA A 92 5.26 7.25 3.22
C ALA A 92 4.50 6.66 4.41
N VAL A 93 3.16 6.79 4.35
CA VAL A 93 2.25 5.93 5.09
C VAL A 93 1.91 4.74 4.22
N ILE A 94 2.03 3.52 4.75
CA ILE A 94 1.66 2.28 4.06
C ILE A 94 0.50 1.60 4.78
N ILE A 95 -0.53 1.19 4.02
CA ILE A 95 -1.73 0.53 4.53
C ILE A 95 -2.40 -0.33 3.44
N GLU A 96 -3.06 -1.41 3.84
CA GLU A 96 -4.01 -2.15 2.99
C GLU A 96 -5.32 -1.35 2.92
N PRO A 97 -5.90 -1.02 1.75
CA PRO A 97 -7.12 -0.21 1.67
C PRO A 97 -8.36 -1.02 2.02
N ILE A 98 -9.27 -0.41 2.79
CA ILE A 98 -10.60 -0.91 3.18
C ILE A 98 -10.57 -2.14 4.08
N PHE A 99 -9.60 -3.03 3.91
CA PHE A 99 -9.61 -4.33 4.57
C PHE A 99 -8.19 -4.82 4.85
N GLN A 100 -7.90 -5.15 6.11
CA GLN A 100 -6.66 -5.77 6.55
C GLN A 100 -6.82 -7.30 6.51
N GLY A 101 -6.26 -7.95 5.48
CA GLY A 101 -6.47 -9.37 5.22
C GLY A 101 -5.83 -10.27 6.27
N ALA A 102 -4.53 -10.51 6.17
CA ALA A 102 -3.78 -11.39 7.07
C ALA A 102 -3.81 -10.94 8.54
N GLY A 103 -4.07 -9.67 8.81
CA GLY A 103 -4.22 -9.09 10.14
C GLY A 103 -5.56 -9.40 10.84
N GLY A 104 -6.38 -10.30 10.28
CA GLY A 104 -7.62 -10.78 10.89
C GLY A 104 -8.90 -10.41 10.14
N MET A 105 -8.85 -10.23 8.83
CA MET A 105 -10.00 -9.97 7.95
C MET A 105 -10.84 -8.77 8.44
N ARG A 106 -10.17 -7.66 8.75
CA ARG A 106 -10.77 -6.48 9.37
C ARG A 106 -11.15 -5.45 8.33
N VAL A 107 -12.43 -5.14 8.24
CA VAL A 107 -12.96 -4.10 7.36
C VAL A 107 -13.05 -2.78 8.11
N TYR A 108 -12.56 -1.70 7.50
CA TYR A 108 -12.67 -0.36 8.04
C TYR A 108 -13.37 0.61 7.05
N HIS A 109 -13.90 1.70 7.58
CA HIS A 109 -14.74 2.62 6.81
C HIS A 109 -13.95 3.40 5.75
N PRO A 110 -14.47 3.58 4.52
CA PRO A 110 -13.79 4.31 3.44
C PRO A 110 -13.36 5.76 3.80
N ASP A 111 -14.12 6.45 4.64
CA ASP A 111 -13.77 7.80 5.08
C ASP A 111 -12.48 7.87 5.89
N TYR A 112 -12.07 6.74 6.52
CA TYR A 112 -10.76 6.65 7.15
C TYR A 112 -9.64 6.89 6.13
N LEU A 113 -9.69 6.19 5.01
CA LEU A 113 -8.67 6.29 3.96
C LEU A 113 -8.71 7.68 3.29
N LYS A 114 -9.91 8.24 3.09
CA LYS A 114 -10.10 9.60 2.60
C LYS A 114 -9.47 10.65 3.52
N LYS A 115 -9.65 10.52 4.83
CA LYS A 115 -9.00 11.41 5.82
C LYS A 115 -7.51 11.20 5.85
N LEU A 116 -7.04 9.95 5.76
CA LEU A 116 -5.62 9.61 5.73
C LEU A 116 -4.90 10.28 4.54
N LYS A 117 -5.48 10.23 3.33
CA LYS A 117 -4.91 10.91 2.15
C LYS A 117 -4.74 12.40 2.39
N LYS A 118 -5.76 13.07 2.95
CA LYS A 118 -5.69 14.50 3.31
C LYS A 118 -4.59 14.81 4.34
N LEU A 119 -4.37 13.91 5.29
CA LEU A 119 -3.28 14.06 6.26
C LEU A 119 -1.91 13.89 5.59
N CYS A 120 -1.76 12.91 4.70
CA CYS A 120 -0.52 12.72 3.94
C CYS A 120 -0.18 13.97 3.10
N GLU A 121 -1.14 14.54 2.41
CA GLU A 121 -1.01 15.78 1.64
C GLU A 121 -0.61 16.97 2.54
N LYS A 122 -1.34 17.17 3.64
CA LYS A 122 -1.08 18.27 4.61
C LYS A 122 0.35 18.27 5.13
N TYR A 123 0.91 17.08 5.37
CA TYR A 123 2.26 16.93 5.95
C TYR A 123 3.34 16.57 4.94
N ASN A 124 3.04 16.63 3.64
CA ASN A 124 3.98 16.30 2.57
C ASN A 124 4.64 14.92 2.77
N VAL A 125 3.80 13.88 2.90
CA VAL A 125 4.17 12.47 3.04
C VAL A 125 3.40 11.68 1.99
N LEU A 126 4.03 10.69 1.36
CA LEU A 126 3.38 9.86 0.34
C LEU A 126 2.36 8.91 0.98
N LEU A 127 1.27 8.62 0.26
CA LEU A 127 0.35 7.53 0.57
C LEU A 127 0.65 6.33 -0.33
N MET A 128 1.05 5.22 0.28
CA MET A 128 1.27 3.93 -0.38
C MET A 128 0.15 2.97 0.01
N LEU A 129 -0.57 2.46 -0.98
CA LEU A 129 -1.61 1.47 -0.76
C LEU A 129 -1.16 0.09 -1.24
N ASP A 130 -1.36 -0.88 -0.37
CA ASP A 130 -1.10 -2.29 -0.63
C ASP A 130 -2.40 -2.97 -1.07
N GLU A 131 -2.63 -3.02 -2.38
CA GLU A 131 -3.78 -3.66 -3.02
C GLU A 131 -3.50 -5.13 -3.42
N ILE A 132 -2.46 -5.72 -2.87
CA ILE A 132 -2.08 -7.11 -3.21
C ILE A 132 -3.22 -8.09 -2.88
N ALA A 133 -3.97 -7.84 -1.80
CA ALA A 133 -5.11 -8.66 -1.42
C ALA A 133 -6.46 -8.07 -1.84
N THR A 134 -6.56 -6.75 -1.99
CA THR A 134 -7.82 -6.02 -2.19
C THR A 134 -8.14 -5.71 -3.65
N GLY A 135 -7.14 -5.73 -4.52
CA GLY A 135 -7.30 -5.40 -5.94
C GLY A 135 -8.05 -6.45 -6.76
N PHE A 136 -8.35 -6.08 -7.98
CA PHE A 136 -8.98 -6.92 -9.00
C PHE A 136 -10.35 -7.46 -8.61
N GLY A 137 -11.19 -6.61 -7.99
CA GLY A 137 -12.59 -6.92 -7.71
C GLY A 137 -12.87 -7.50 -6.33
N ARG A 138 -11.85 -7.78 -5.50
CA ARG A 138 -12.02 -8.42 -4.18
C ARG A 138 -13.02 -7.71 -3.26
N THR A 139 -13.09 -6.39 -3.34
CA THR A 139 -13.96 -5.56 -2.49
C THR A 139 -15.26 -5.10 -3.19
N GLY A 140 -15.62 -5.72 -4.34
CA GLY A 140 -16.80 -5.36 -5.12
C GLY A 140 -16.56 -4.30 -6.21
N ILE A 141 -15.45 -3.58 -6.15
CA ILE A 141 -14.98 -2.65 -7.17
C ILE A 141 -13.55 -3.04 -7.59
N LEU A 142 -13.01 -2.46 -8.66
CA LEU A 142 -11.76 -2.94 -9.25
C LEU A 142 -10.60 -2.83 -8.27
N PHE A 143 -10.45 -1.70 -7.60
CA PHE A 143 -9.47 -1.48 -6.56
C PHE A 143 -10.11 -0.92 -5.28
N GLY A 144 -9.64 -1.36 -4.12
CA GLY A 144 -10.21 -0.98 -2.82
C GLY A 144 -10.18 0.52 -2.54
N PHE A 145 -9.17 1.25 -3.04
CA PHE A 145 -9.07 2.71 -2.85
C PHE A 145 -10.23 3.50 -3.49
N GLU A 146 -10.87 2.94 -4.52
CA GLU A 146 -11.99 3.59 -5.22
C GLU A 146 -13.20 3.81 -4.31
N HIS A 147 -13.41 2.95 -3.28
CA HIS A 147 -14.45 3.19 -2.26
C HIS A 147 -14.29 4.54 -1.54
N SER A 148 -13.08 5.04 -1.46
CA SER A 148 -12.76 6.30 -0.80
C SER A 148 -12.66 7.49 -1.77
N ASN A 149 -12.80 7.24 -3.07
CA ASN A 149 -12.64 8.24 -4.13
C ASN A 149 -11.34 9.06 -3.98
N ILE A 150 -10.22 8.37 -3.82
CA ILE A 150 -8.87 8.95 -3.72
C ILE A 150 -7.95 8.29 -4.74
N VAL A 151 -6.78 8.90 -4.97
CA VAL A 151 -5.70 8.31 -5.76
C VAL A 151 -4.45 8.23 -4.86
N PRO A 152 -3.85 7.04 -4.68
CA PRO A 152 -2.59 6.93 -3.94
C PRO A 152 -1.41 7.46 -4.76
N ASP A 153 -0.31 7.76 -4.06
CA ASP A 153 0.95 8.13 -4.71
C ASP A 153 1.70 6.90 -5.21
N ILE A 154 1.58 5.79 -4.47
CA ILE A 154 2.15 4.48 -4.80
C ILE A 154 1.09 3.41 -4.57
N LEU A 155 0.93 2.50 -5.54
CA LEU A 155 -0.01 1.39 -5.50
C LEU A 155 0.74 0.07 -5.74
N CYS A 156 0.64 -0.87 -4.80
CA CYS A 156 1.23 -2.20 -4.91
C CYS A 156 0.16 -3.20 -5.31
N LEU A 157 0.40 -3.97 -6.38
CA LEU A 157 -0.49 -4.98 -6.95
C LEU A 157 0.19 -6.33 -6.97
N GLY A 158 -0.57 -7.41 -6.81
CA GLY A 158 -0.05 -8.78 -6.84
C GLY A 158 -1.18 -9.80 -6.84
N LYS A 159 -0.89 -11.03 -6.40
CA LYS A 159 -1.85 -12.13 -6.29
C LYS A 159 -2.77 -12.26 -7.52
N SER A 160 -3.96 -11.64 -7.47
CA SER A 160 -4.96 -11.72 -8.54
C SER A 160 -4.50 -11.13 -9.88
N ILE A 161 -3.40 -10.40 -9.94
CA ILE A 161 -2.88 -9.84 -11.21
C ILE A 161 -2.61 -10.93 -12.26
N THR A 162 -2.24 -12.13 -11.85
CA THR A 162 -1.97 -13.27 -12.75
C THR A 162 -3.03 -14.38 -12.66
N GLY A 163 -4.14 -14.16 -11.93
CA GLY A 163 -5.15 -15.21 -11.72
C GLY A 163 -4.62 -16.44 -10.96
N GLY A 164 -3.46 -16.35 -10.33
CA GLY A 164 -2.83 -17.46 -9.60
C GLY A 164 -1.91 -18.37 -10.43
N TYR A 165 -1.76 -18.11 -11.73
CA TYR A 165 -0.93 -18.96 -12.61
C TYR A 165 0.57 -18.75 -12.43
N MET A 166 0.99 -17.53 -12.05
CA MET A 166 2.40 -17.19 -11.92
C MET A 166 2.64 -16.16 -10.81
N SER A 167 3.84 -16.15 -10.27
CA SER A 167 4.28 -15.08 -9.36
C SER A 167 4.62 -13.82 -10.15
N LEU A 168 3.84 -12.77 -9.96
CA LEU A 168 4.11 -11.42 -10.46
C LEU A 168 3.54 -10.40 -9.49
N ALA A 169 4.22 -9.27 -9.37
CA ALA A 169 3.72 -8.08 -8.71
C ALA A 169 4.03 -6.85 -9.55
N ALA A 170 3.20 -5.83 -9.43
CA ALA A 170 3.43 -4.54 -10.05
C ALA A 170 3.39 -3.43 -8.99
N THR A 171 4.21 -2.41 -9.17
CA THR A 171 4.17 -1.20 -8.36
C THR A 171 3.91 -0.01 -9.30
N MET A 172 2.74 0.57 -9.15
CA MET A 172 2.36 1.78 -9.87
C MET A 172 2.74 3.00 -9.06
N VAL A 173 3.23 4.05 -9.72
CA VAL A 173 3.58 5.31 -9.07
C VAL A 173 2.95 6.48 -9.82
N SER A 174 2.71 7.58 -9.12
CA SER A 174 2.23 8.80 -9.77
C SER A 174 3.26 9.34 -10.79
N LYS A 175 2.75 10.07 -11.79
CA LYS A 175 3.59 10.73 -12.81
C LYS A 175 4.64 11.65 -12.16
N GLU A 176 4.30 12.28 -11.05
CA GLU A 176 5.23 13.13 -10.30
C GLU A 176 6.42 12.33 -9.77
N ILE A 177 6.17 11.18 -9.13
CA ILE A 177 7.23 10.31 -8.60
C ILE A 177 8.14 9.84 -9.74
N ALA A 178 7.57 9.35 -10.83
CA ALA A 178 8.34 8.89 -11.99
C ALA A 178 9.23 9.99 -12.55
N LYS A 179 8.66 11.18 -12.85
CA LYS A 179 9.41 12.32 -13.37
C LYS A 179 10.50 12.80 -12.41
N SER A 180 10.21 12.87 -11.10
CA SER A 180 11.19 13.34 -10.14
C SER A 180 12.41 12.43 -10.08
N ILE A 181 12.20 11.11 -10.13
CA ILE A 181 13.29 10.12 -10.16
C ILE A 181 14.07 10.22 -11.47
N SER A 182 13.39 10.32 -12.62
CA SER A 182 14.04 10.38 -13.92
C SER A 182 14.83 11.67 -14.15
N ASN A 183 14.49 12.75 -13.49
CA ASN A 183 15.14 14.05 -13.64
C ASN A 183 16.30 14.29 -12.64
N LYS A 184 16.58 13.35 -11.74
CA LYS A 184 17.66 13.44 -10.75
C LYS A 184 18.66 12.31 -10.96
N ASP A 185 19.95 12.62 -10.92
CA ASP A 185 21.00 11.60 -10.96
C ASP A 185 20.69 10.46 -9.96
N PRO A 186 20.77 9.18 -10.39
CA PRO A 186 21.23 8.60 -11.66
C PRO A 186 20.20 8.56 -12.81
N GLY A 187 19.03 9.19 -12.71
CA GLY A 187 18.03 9.28 -13.77
C GLY A 187 17.18 8.02 -13.98
N ILE A 188 17.43 6.97 -13.21
CA ILE A 188 16.74 5.69 -13.27
C ILE A 188 16.32 5.22 -11.88
N PHE A 189 15.28 4.38 -11.82
CA PHE A 189 14.90 3.72 -10.58
C PHE A 189 15.90 2.62 -10.20
N MET A 190 16.52 2.74 -9.02
CA MET A 190 17.59 1.85 -8.55
C MET A 190 17.05 0.50 -8.07
N HIS A 191 16.49 -0.28 -8.99
CA HIS A 191 15.96 -1.62 -8.76
C HIS A 191 15.96 -2.40 -10.07
N GLY A 192 16.71 -3.50 -10.15
CA GLY A 192 16.90 -4.27 -11.37
C GLY A 192 17.08 -5.77 -11.14
N PRO A 193 16.07 -6.51 -10.60
CA PRO A 193 16.13 -7.97 -10.59
C PRO A 193 16.21 -8.52 -12.01
N THR A 194 16.99 -9.59 -12.21
CA THR A 194 17.26 -10.16 -13.53
C THR A 194 16.00 -10.44 -14.35
N TYR A 195 14.97 -11.00 -13.71
CA TYR A 195 13.71 -11.38 -14.37
C TYR A 195 12.56 -10.42 -14.11
N MET A 196 12.85 -9.17 -13.70
CA MET A 196 11.82 -8.13 -13.59
C MET A 196 11.17 -7.90 -14.95
N ALA A 197 9.82 -7.83 -14.96
CA ALA A 197 9.01 -7.67 -16.17
C ALA A 197 9.25 -8.78 -17.22
N ASN A 198 9.50 -10.03 -16.78
CA ASN A 198 9.67 -11.12 -17.72
C ASN A 198 8.42 -11.29 -18.62
N PRO A 199 8.61 -11.54 -19.93
CA PRO A 199 7.52 -11.53 -20.91
C PRO A 199 6.40 -12.52 -20.61
N LEU A 200 6.74 -13.70 -20.08
CA LEU A 200 5.76 -14.75 -19.78
C LEU A 200 4.78 -14.29 -18.68
N ALA A 201 5.30 -13.81 -17.54
CA ALA A 201 4.45 -13.35 -16.45
C ALA A 201 3.64 -12.11 -16.83
N CYS A 202 4.21 -11.18 -17.63
CA CYS A 202 3.49 -10.03 -18.15
C CYS A 202 2.36 -10.44 -19.10
N SER A 203 2.60 -11.43 -19.98
CA SER A 203 1.56 -11.96 -20.88
C SER A 203 0.43 -12.63 -20.11
N VAL A 204 0.75 -13.41 -19.07
CA VAL A 204 -0.27 -14.04 -18.20
C VAL A 204 -1.08 -12.96 -17.48
N ALA A 205 -0.44 -11.94 -16.94
CA ALA A 205 -1.15 -10.84 -16.27
C ALA A 205 -2.07 -10.09 -17.23
N LEU A 206 -1.61 -9.79 -18.44
CA LEU A 206 -2.41 -9.13 -19.46
C LEU A 206 -3.62 -9.98 -19.86
N ALA A 207 -3.42 -11.27 -20.12
CA ALA A 207 -4.49 -12.20 -20.45
C ALA A 207 -5.54 -12.30 -19.32
N ASN A 208 -5.08 -12.38 -18.06
CA ASN A 208 -5.96 -12.44 -16.90
C ASN A 208 -6.77 -11.14 -16.71
N ILE A 209 -6.14 -9.99 -16.85
CA ILE A 209 -6.83 -8.68 -16.75
C ILE A 209 -7.86 -8.53 -17.87
N ASN A 210 -7.51 -8.86 -19.11
CA ASN A 210 -8.42 -8.82 -20.24
C ASN A 210 -9.61 -9.78 -20.03
N LEU A 211 -9.35 -10.98 -19.54
CA LEU A 211 -10.42 -11.94 -19.20
C LEU A 211 -11.33 -11.38 -18.11
N LEU A 212 -10.81 -10.84 -17.03
CA LEU A 212 -11.61 -10.20 -15.98
C LEU A 212 -12.51 -9.10 -16.54
N LEU A 213 -11.98 -8.24 -17.40
CA LEU A 213 -12.71 -7.11 -17.97
C LEU A 213 -13.67 -7.49 -19.10
N SER A 214 -13.55 -8.68 -19.69
CA SER A 214 -14.38 -9.14 -20.81
C SER A 214 -15.79 -9.60 -20.41
N TYR A 215 -16.06 -9.79 -19.13
CA TYR A 215 -17.37 -10.23 -18.64
C TYR A 215 -17.88 -9.36 -17.47
N ASN A 216 -19.17 -9.53 -17.12
CA ASN A 216 -19.77 -8.77 -16.01
C ASN A 216 -19.35 -9.34 -14.64
N TRP A 217 -18.06 -9.16 -14.29
CA TRP A 217 -17.49 -9.62 -13.03
C TRP A 217 -18.17 -8.99 -11.81
N LYS A 218 -18.62 -7.73 -11.91
CA LYS A 218 -19.34 -7.03 -10.82
C LYS A 218 -20.62 -7.77 -10.43
N LYS A 219 -21.40 -8.24 -11.43
CA LYS A 219 -22.60 -9.04 -11.17
C LYS A 219 -22.27 -10.36 -10.48
N LYS A 220 -21.17 -11.03 -10.90
CA LYS A 220 -20.74 -12.27 -10.24
C LYS A 220 -20.38 -12.05 -8.77
N ILE A 221 -19.63 -10.98 -8.46
CA ILE A 221 -19.27 -10.66 -7.05
C ILE A 221 -20.53 -10.34 -6.25
N LYS A 222 -21.45 -9.54 -6.80
CA LYS A 222 -22.72 -9.23 -6.12
C LYS A 222 -23.55 -10.48 -5.81
N ASN A 223 -23.56 -11.46 -6.72
CA ASN A 223 -24.24 -12.74 -6.49
C ASN A 223 -23.56 -13.62 -5.43
N ILE A 224 -22.25 -13.42 -5.19
CA ILE A 224 -21.52 -14.13 -4.11
C ILE A 224 -21.79 -13.46 -2.75
N GLU A 225 -22.01 -12.15 -2.74
CA GLU A 225 -22.27 -11.35 -1.55
C GLU A 225 -23.69 -11.62 -1.01
N SER A 226 -24.66 -11.93 -1.85
CA SER A 226 -26.08 -12.25 -1.48
C SER A 226 -26.24 -13.64 -0.92
#